data_819391a89c7b885d379ec181354d6385
#
_entry.id   819391a89c7b885d379ec181354d6385
#
_cell.length_a   1.000
_cell.length_b   1.000
_cell.length_c   1.000
_cell.angle_alpha   90.00
_cell.angle_beta   90.00
_cell.angle_gamma   90.00
#
_symmetry.space_group_name_H-M   'P 1'
#
loop_
_entity.id
_entity.type
_entity.pdbx_description
1 polymer ?
#
loop_
_entity_poly.entity_id
_entity_poly.type
_entity_poly.pdbx_seq_one_letter_code
_entity_poly.pdbx_strand_id
1 'polypeptide(L)'
;MQEGQYESSVPNTADRVAQTAAAMLLEKELEPVFHRDSYGYRPGRSAHDALAVCRRRCWAQDWVLDLDVRAFFDSVPHSLLLKAVAHHTSERWVLLYISRWLKAPMQMPDGTIVPREKGTPQGSPISPLLANLFMHYAFDTWMDREFPGCPFERYAEDLVAHCDSEDQARQLRAAIAERLGSLGLELHPVKTKIVCVPRAQEGGRDVGR
;
A
#
# COMPACT_ATOMS: atom_id res chain seq x y z
N MET A 1 18.98 -6.66 16.69
CA MET A 1 17.81 -6.21 17.46
C MET A 1 16.66 -7.04 16.95
N GLN A 2 16.07 -7.88 17.81
CA GLN A 2 14.97 -8.79 17.46
C GLN A 2 13.77 -7.93 17.07
N GLU A 3 13.22 -8.17 15.87
CA GLU A 3 11.88 -7.73 15.51
C GLU A 3 10.92 -8.38 16.53
N GLY A 4 10.33 -7.54 17.39
CA GLY A 4 9.38 -8.02 18.38
C GLY A 4 8.18 -8.64 17.67
N GLN A 5 7.98 -9.93 17.84
CA GLN A 5 6.73 -10.60 17.48
C GLN A 5 5.62 -9.99 18.35
N TYR A 6 4.88 -9.05 17.77
CA TYR A 6 3.63 -8.60 18.35
C TYR A 6 2.61 -9.72 18.14
N GLU A 7 2.17 -10.37 19.21
CA GLU A 7 0.94 -11.16 19.12
C GLU A 7 -0.21 -10.21 18.84
N SER A 8 -0.68 -10.27 17.61
CA SER A 8 -1.83 -9.49 17.17
C SER A 8 -3.04 -9.85 18.02
N SER A 9 -3.69 -8.87 18.65
CA SER A 9 -5.01 -9.06 19.24
C SER A 9 -5.98 -9.40 18.10
N VAL A 10 -6.13 -10.69 17.82
CA VAL A 10 -7.07 -11.17 16.80
C VAL A 10 -8.46 -10.76 17.25
N PRO A 11 -9.23 -10.02 16.43
CA PRO A 11 -10.59 -9.62 16.79
C PRO A 11 -11.43 -10.86 17.11
N ASN A 12 -12.32 -10.74 18.10
CA ASN A 12 -13.26 -11.81 18.41
C ASN A 12 -14.21 -12.08 17.24
N THR A 13 -14.96 -13.19 17.27
CA THR A 13 -15.83 -13.59 16.15
C THR A 13 -16.89 -12.53 15.83
N ALA A 14 -17.48 -11.89 16.84
CA ALA A 14 -18.50 -10.86 16.63
C ALA A 14 -17.92 -9.62 15.96
N ASP A 15 -16.72 -9.18 16.40
CA ASP A 15 -16.01 -8.09 15.75
C ASP A 15 -15.63 -8.42 14.29
N ARG A 16 -15.17 -9.64 14.03
CA ARG A 16 -14.85 -10.07 12.65
C ARG A 16 -16.07 -10.03 11.74
N VAL A 17 -17.23 -10.47 12.21
CA VAL A 17 -18.50 -10.39 11.44
C VAL A 17 -18.87 -8.93 11.17
N ALA A 18 -18.81 -8.07 12.19
CA ALA A 18 -19.13 -6.65 12.04
C ALA A 18 -18.13 -5.94 11.10
N GLN A 19 -16.84 -6.24 11.20
CA GLN A 19 -15.81 -5.70 10.31
C GLN A 19 -15.99 -6.16 8.86
N THR A 20 -16.37 -7.43 8.66
CA THR A 20 -16.66 -7.95 7.32
C THR A 20 -17.87 -7.26 6.71
N ALA A 21 -18.94 -7.06 7.47
CA ALA A 21 -20.12 -6.34 7.00
C ALA A 21 -19.81 -4.88 6.61
N ALA A 22 -19.01 -4.18 7.44
CA ALA A 22 -18.55 -2.83 7.12
C ALA A 22 -17.61 -2.80 5.89
N ALA A 23 -16.72 -3.79 5.76
CA ALA A 23 -15.84 -3.90 4.60
C ALA A 23 -16.64 -4.12 3.31
N MET A 24 -17.62 -5.03 3.30
CA MET A 24 -18.48 -5.31 2.15
C MET A 24 -19.28 -4.08 1.70
N LEU A 25 -19.70 -3.25 2.63
CA LEU A 25 -20.42 -2.00 2.33
C LEU A 25 -19.47 -0.98 1.70
N LEU A 26 -18.31 -0.76 2.32
CA LEU A 26 -17.32 0.20 1.81
C LEU A 26 -16.67 -0.23 0.50
N GLU A 27 -16.44 -1.53 0.29
CA GLU A 27 -15.80 -2.06 -0.91
C GLU A 27 -16.56 -1.66 -2.18
N LYS A 28 -17.90 -1.67 -2.14
CA LYS A 28 -18.73 -1.26 -3.28
C LYS A 28 -18.51 0.20 -3.70
N GLU A 29 -18.27 1.07 -2.71
CA GLU A 29 -18.02 2.49 -2.93
C GLU A 29 -16.55 2.77 -3.30
N LEU A 30 -15.63 1.98 -2.77
CA LEU A 30 -14.19 2.22 -2.91
C LEU A 30 -13.58 1.54 -4.14
N GLU A 31 -14.06 0.36 -4.54
CA GLU A 31 -13.48 -0.39 -5.66
C GLU A 31 -13.43 0.40 -6.98
N PRO A 32 -14.46 1.17 -7.35
CA PRO A 32 -14.41 2.01 -8.55
C PRO A 32 -13.43 3.18 -8.47
N VAL A 33 -13.03 3.58 -7.25
CA VAL A 33 -12.14 4.72 -7.00
C VAL A 33 -10.68 4.32 -7.07
N PHE A 34 -10.35 3.09 -6.67
CA PHE A 34 -8.97 2.64 -6.60
C PHE A 34 -8.25 2.68 -7.95
N HIS A 35 -6.98 3.06 -7.88
CA HIS A 35 -6.13 3.13 -9.05
C HIS A 35 -6.06 1.78 -9.79
N ARG A 36 -6.05 1.85 -11.13
CA ARG A 36 -6.01 0.66 -11.99
C ARG A 36 -4.78 -0.23 -11.76
N ASP A 37 -3.67 0.34 -11.33
CA ASP A 37 -2.40 -0.35 -11.07
C ASP A 37 -2.18 -0.66 -9.57
N SER A 38 -3.25 -0.62 -8.76
CA SER A 38 -3.31 -1.16 -7.41
C SER A 38 -3.95 -2.54 -7.44
N TYR A 39 -3.28 -3.57 -6.91
CA TYR A 39 -3.66 -4.98 -7.07
C TYR A 39 -3.95 -5.70 -5.76
N GLY A 40 -3.22 -5.40 -4.68
CA GLY A 40 -3.32 -6.11 -3.42
C GLY A 40 -4.68 -5.98 -2.75
N TYR A 41 -5.19 -7.07 -2.20
CA TYR A 41 -6.44 -7.12 -1.42
C TYR A 41 -7.68 -6.59 -2.15
N ARG A 42 -7.74 -6.71 -3.47
CA ARG A 42 -8.86 -6.26 -4.29
C ARG A 42 -9.54 -7.43 -5.01
N PRO A 43 -10.88 -7.44 -5.10
CA PRO A 43 -11.60 -8.48 -5.82
C PRO A 43 -11.22 -8.50 -7.30
N GLY A 44 -11.02 -9.71 -7.84
CA GLY A 44 -10.66 -9.89 -9.25
C GLY A 44 -9.26 -9.41 -9.65
N ARG A 45 -8.40 -9.07 -8.69
CA ARG A 45 -7.00 -8.68 -8.88
C ARG A 45 -6.06 -9.68 -8.21
N SER A 46 -4.92 -9.93 -8.82
CA SER A 46 -3.93 -10.87 -8.29
C SER A 46 -2.50 -10.33 -8.38
N ALA A 47 -1.58 -10.96 -7.65
CA ALA A 47 -0.16 -10.69 -7.76
C ALA A 47 0.37 -11.01 -9.17
N HIS A 48 -0.21 -12.02 -9.85
CA HIS A 48 0.16 -12.36 -11.22
C HIS A 48 -0.20 -11.26 -12.21
N ASP A 49 -1.33 -10.56 -12.00
CA ASP A 49 -1.70 -9.40 -12.84
C ASP A 49 -0.71 -8.26 -12.66
N ALA A 50 -0.33 -7.96 -11.41
CA ALA A 50 0.70 -6.97 -11.11
C ALA A 50 2.04 -7.31 -11.79
N LEU A 51 2.50 -8.56 -11.63
CA LEU A 51 3.74 -9.04 -12.25
C LEU A 51 3.71 -9.01 -13.78
N ALA A 52 2.57 -9.33 -14.40
CA ALA A 52 2.41 -9.28 -15.86
C ALA A 52 2.52 -7.84 -16.39
N VAL A 53 1.98 -6.86 -15.65
CA VAL A 53 2.11 -5.44 -16.00
C VAL A 53 3.53 -4.95 -15.76
N CYS A 54 4.11 -5.22 -14.60
CA CYS A 54 5.48 -4.88 -14.23
C CYS A 54 6.48 -5.39 -15.30
N ARG A 55 6.37 -6.67 -15.69
CA ARG A 55 7.22 -7.25 -16.75
C ARG A 55 7.15 -6.46 -18.05
N ARG A 56 5.96 -6.07 -18.51
CA ARG A 56 5.81 -5.27 -19.74
C ARG A 56 6.46 -3.89 -19.62
N ARG A 57 6.36 -3.25 -18.44
CA ARG A 57 6.94 -1.94 -18.19
C ARG A 57 8.47 -2.00 -18.10
N CYS A 58 9.03 -3.06 -17.53
CA CYS A 58 10.47 -3.33 -17.55
C CYS A 58 11.05 -3.48 -18.97
N TRP A 59 10.23 -3.82 -19.97
CA TRP A 59 10.68 -3.81 -21.37
C TRP A 59 10.66 -2.43 -22.02
N ALA A 60 9.87 -1.52 -21.47
CA ALA A 60 9.76 -0.16 -21.98
C ALA A 60 10.71 0.82 -21.28
N GLN A 61 10.99 0.60 -19.99
CA GLN A 61 11.79 1.48 -19.14
C GLN A 61 12.90 0.71 -18.44
N ASP A 62 14.13 1.23 -18.52
CA ASP A 62 15.33 0.51 -18.09
C ASP A 62 15.60 0.62 -16.58
N TRP A 63 14.95 1.56 -15.89
CA TRP A 63 15.17 1.80 -14.47
C TRP A 63 13.92 1.51 -13.66
N VAL A 64 14.10 0.74 -12.61
CA VAL A 64 13.05 0.30 -11.70
C VAL A 64 13.39 0.78 -10.29
N LEU A 65 12.43 1.43 -9.66
CA LEU A 65 12.47 1.80 -8.26
C LEU A 65 11.57 0.84 -7.48
N ASP A 66 12.19 -0.08 -6.74
CA ASP A 66 11.55 -1.02 -5.84
C ASP A 66 11.44 -0.40 -4.45
N LEU A 67 10.24 -0.29 -3.91
CA LEU A 67 9.92 0.45 -2.70
C LEU A 67 9.13 -0.42 -1.71
N ASP A 68 9.53 -0.36 -0.46
CA ASP A 68 8.84 -0.98 0.67
C ASP A 68 8.57 0.10 1.74
N VAL A 69 7.36 0.17 2.25
CA VAL A 69 6.99 1.09 3.34
C VAL A 69 7.21 0.40 4.67
N ARG A 70 8.11 0.96 5.48
CA ARG A 70 8.48 0.39 6.78
C ARG A 70 7.29 0.32 7.73
N ALA A 71 7.03 -0.88 8.28
CA ALA A 71 5.96 -1.10 9.26
C ALA A 71 4.64 -0.42 8.87
N PHE A 72 4.24 -0.54 7.61
CA PHE A 72 3.12 0.21 7.03
C PHE A 72 1.85 0.09 7.87
N PHE A 73 1.38 -1.14 8.14
CA PHE A 73 0.14 -1.37 8.89
C PHE A 73 0.17 -0.80 10.32
N ASP A 74 1.34 -0.66 10.91
CA ASP A 74 1.52 -0.11 12.26
C ASP A 74 1.73 1.42 12.27
N SER A 75 1.92 2.02 11.09
CA SER A 75 2.32 3.44 10.97
C SER A 75 1.22 4.35 10.47
N VAL A 76 0.12 3.83 9.89
CA VAL A 76 -0.97 4.62 9.29
C VAL A 76 -1.61 5.56 10.31
N PRO A 77 -1.60 6.90 10.10
CA PRO A 77 -2.21 7.86 11.02
C PRO A 77 -3.74 7.76 11.00
N HIS A 78 -4.35 7.51 12.17
CA HIS A 78 -5.81 7.34 12.30
C HIS A 78 -6.60 8.55 11.79
N SER A 79 -6.13 9.77 12.05
CA SER A 79 -6.81 11.01 11.63
C SER A 79 -6.93 11.12 10.11
N LEU A 80 -5.86 10.81 9.38
CA LEU A 80 -5.85 10.84 7.91
C LEU A 80 -6.69 9.70 7.32
N LEU A 81 -6.57 8.50 7.90
CA LEU A 81 -7.37 7.35 7.47
C LEU A 81 -8.88 7.60 7.66
N LEU A 82 -9.28 8.09 8.85
CA LEU A 82 -10.70 8.40 9.12
C LEU A 82 -11.22 9.53 8.23
N LYS A 83 -10.38 10.51 7.89
CA LYS A 83 -10.73 11.54 6.91
C LYS A 83 -10.98 10.94 5.53
N ALA A 84 -10.13 10.01 5.09
CA ALA A 84 -10.32 9.32 3.82
C ALA A 84 -11.61 8.47 3.81
N VAL A 85 -11.89 7.73 4.89
CA VAL A 85 -13.15 6.96 5.01
C VAL A 85 -14.37 7.88 4.96
N ALA A 86 -14.36 9.00 5.71
CA ALA A 86 -15.46 9.94 5.77
C ALA A 86 -15.74 10.65 4.41
N HIS A 87 -14.76 10.64 3.49
CA HIS A 87 -14.97 11.15 2.14
C HIS A 87 -15.86 10.23 1.28
N HIS A 88 -15.88 8.93 1.59
CA HIS A 88 -16.58 7.91 0.80
C HIS A 88 -17.85 7.38 1.44
N THR A 89 -18.08 7.66 2.71
CA THR A 89 -19.32 7.22 3.38
C THR A 89 -19.83 8.26 4.36
N SER A 90 -21.14 8.50 4.36
CA SER A 90 -21.86 9.28 5.36
C SER A 90 -22.43 8.44 6.50
N GLU A 91 -22.26 7.11 6.43
CA GLU A 91 -22.81 6.16 7.40
C GLU A 91 -22.12 6.33 8.77
N ARG A 92 -22.82 6.97 9.70
CA ARG A 92 -22.28 7.31 11.05
C ARG A 92 -21.82 6.08 11.83
N TRP A 93 -22.53 4.95 11.67
CA TRP A 93 -22.17 3.72 12.36
C TRP A 93 -20.86 3.14 11.83
N VAL A 94 -20.61 3.20 10.51
CA VAL A 94 -19.35 2.75 9.89
C VAL A 94 -18.19 3.54 10.45
N LEU A 95 -18.28 4.88 10.41
CA LEU A 95 -17.25 5.77 10.92
C LEU A 95 -16.98 5.56 12.41
N LEU A 96 -18.03 5.37 13.23
CA LEU A 96 -17.93 5.09 14.65
C LEU A 96 -17.17 3.79 14.92
N TYR A 97 -17.58 2.70 14.26
CA TYR A 97 -16.96 1.39 14.49
C TYR A 97 -15.54 1.32 13.98
N ILE A 98 -15.23 1.86 12.78
CA ILE A 98 -13.86 1.96 12.29
C ILE A 98 -12.99 2.71 13.28
N SER A 99 -13.46 3.85 13.79
CA SER A 99 -12.71 4.63 14.80
C SER A 99 -12.45 3.82 16.08
N ARG A 100 -13.41 3.02 16.54
CA ARG A 100 -13.27 2.15 17.70
C ARG A 100 -12.28 1.02 17.45
N TRP A 101 -12.37 0.35 16.30
CA TRP A 101 -11.45 -0.74 15.93
C TRP A 101 -10.01 -0.25 15.78
N LEU A 102 -9.81 0.90 15.15
CA LEU A 102 -8.47 1.49 15.03
C LEU A 102 -7.85 1.84 16.38
N LYS A 103 -8.66 2.33 17.34
CA LYS A 103 -8.21 2.72 18.67
C LYS A 103 -8.25 1.59 19.70
N ALA A 104 -8.71 0.40 19.31
CA ALA A 104 -8.72 -0.75 20.21
C ALA A 104 -7.31 -1.01 20.73
N PRO A 105 -7.12 -1.08 22.06
CA PRO A 105 -5.80 -1.27 22.63
C PRO A 105 -5.23 -2.66 22.29
N MET A 106 -3.90 -2.74 22.27
CA MET A 106 -3.18 -4.00 22.10
C MET A 106 -2.86 -4.61 23.44
N GLN A 107 -3.06 -5.92 23.56
CA GLN A 107 -2.55 -6.67 24.68
C GLN A 107 -1.18 -7.25 24.30
N MET A 108 -0.17 -6.93 25.09
CA MET A 108 1.18 -7.44 24.90
C MET A 108 1.29 -8.87 25.49
N PRO A 109 2.30 -9.66 25.09
CA PRO A 109 2.49 -11.03 25.60
C PRO A 109 2.62 -11.12 27.13
N ASP A 110 3.08 -10.05 27.77
CA ASP A 110 3.19 -9.94 29.23
C ASP A 110 1.86 -9.55 29.92
N GLY A 111 0.76 -9.41 29.15
CA GLY A 111 -0.54 -8.99 29.63
C GLY A 111 -0.74 -7.47 29.71
N THR A 112 0.28 -6.68 29.43
CA THR A 112 0.18 -5.20 29.42
C THR A 112 -0.75 -4.73 28.32
N ILE A 113 -1.61 -3.75 28.62
CA ILE A 113 -2.51 -3.13 27.66
C ILE A 113 -1.91 -1.81 27.19
N VAL A 114 -1.63 -1.70 25.88
CA VAL A 114 -1.04 -0.51 25.27
C VAL A 114 -2.06 0.17 24.35
N PRO A 115 -2.32 1.47 24.52
CA PRO A 115 -3.17 2.23 23.60
C PRO A 115 -2.61 2.22 22.19
N ARG A 116 -3.50 2.15 21.19
CA ARG A 116 -3.13 2.28 19.79
C ARG A 116 -3.46 3.68 19.29
N GLU A 117 -2.44 4.46 18.92
CA GLU A 117 -2.59 5.82 18.41
C GLU A 117 -2.48 5.91 16.89
N LYS A 118 -1.90 4.90 16.25
CA LYS A 118 -1.72 4.76 14.80
C LYS A 118 -1.75 3.29 14.39
N GLY A 119 -1.82 3.07 13.10
CA GLY A 119 -1.84 1.73 12.51
C GLY A 119 -3.22 1.09 12.47
N THR A 120 -3.30 -0.04 11.80
CA THR A 120 -4.50 -0.85 11.67
C THR A 120 -4.30 -2.20 12.36
N PRO A 121 -5.35 -2.77 13.00
CA PRO A 121 -5.23 -4.06 13.66
C PRO A 121 -4.84 -5.16 12.68
N GLN A 122 -3.76 -5.88 12.96
CA GLN A 122 -3.38 -7.05 12.18
C GLN A 122 -4.42 -8.16 12.35
N GLY A 123 -4.70 -8.91 11.27
CA GLY A 123 -5.73 -9.96 11.27
C GLY A 123 -7.18 -9.45 11.28
N SER A 124 -7.40 -8.15 11.19
CA SER A 124 -8.71 -7.52 11.05
C SER A 124 -9.20 -7.62 9.60
N PRO A 125 -10.43 -8.14 9.31
CA PRO A 125 -10.95 -8.24 7.95
C PRO A 125 -11.05 -6.92 7.18
N ILE A 126 -11.24 -5.80 7.87
CA ILE A 126 -11.36 -4.48 7.24
C ILE A 126 -10.00 -3.80 7.00
N SER A 127 -8.93 -4.19 7.71
CA SER A 127 -7.63 -3.52 7.64
C SER A 127 -7.03 -3.46 6.23
N PRO A 128 -7.09 -4.50 5.40
CA PRO A 128 -6.58 -4.44 4.02
C PRO A 128 -7.28 -3.39 3.15
N LEU A 129 -8.60 -3.28 3.27
CA LEU A 129 -9.38 -2.28 2.54
C LEU A 129 -9.02 -0.85 2.97
N LEU A 130 -8.89 -0.63 4.29
CA LEU A 130 -8.50 0.66 4.85
C LEU A 130 -7.07 1.04 4.46
N ALA A 131 -6.17 0.08 4.44
CA ALA A 131 -4.78 0.24 3.99
C ALA A 131 -4.74 0.67 2.51
N ASN A 132 -5.50 0.00 1.65
CA ASN A 132 -5.63 0.38 0.24
C ASN A 132 -6.21 1.78 0.06
N LEU A 133 -7.23 2.15 0.84
CA LEU A 133 -7.81 3.49 0.79
C LEU A 133 -6.79 4.56 1.19
N PHE A 134 -6.02 4.30 2.24
CA PHE A 134 -4.97 5.22 2.67
C PHE A 134 -3.92 5.40 1.56
N MET A 135 -3.40 4.30 0.99
CA MET A 135 -2.39 4.35 -0.07
C MET A 135 -2.91 4.97 -1.36
N HIS A 136 -4.20 4.82 -1.67
CA HIS A 136 -4.81 5.48 -2.81
C HIS A 136 -4.61 7.01 -2.75
N TYR A 137 -4.80 7.63 -1.58
CA TYR A 137 -4.59 9.07 -1.40
C TYR A 137 -3.15 9.46 -1.09
N ALA A 138 -2.45 8.61 -0.36
CA ALA A 138 -1.07 8.88 0.03
C ALA A 138 -0.10 8.80 -1.15
N PHE A 139 -0.32 7.83 -2.03
CA PHE A 139 0.60 7.46 -3.09
C PHE A 139 -0.06 7.47 -4.48
N ASP A 140 -1.09 6.66 -4.74
CA ASP A 140 -1.59 6.39 -6.11
C ASP A 140 -2.00 7.67 -6.84
N THR A 141 -2.91 8.47 -6.26
CA THR A 141 -3.40 9.73 -6.87
C THR A 141 -2.32 10.82 -6.91
N TRP A 142 -1.39 10.78 -5.97
CA TRP A 142 -0.26 11.71 -5.95
C TRP A 142 0.73 11.37 -7.07
N MET A 143 1.03 10.11 -7.32
CA MET A 143 1.88 9.66 -8.43
C MET A 143 1.30 10.07 -9.78
N ASP A 144 0.02 9.82 -10.02
CA ASP A 144 -0.66 10.20 -11.27
C ASP A 144 -0.57 11.70 -11.55
N ARG A 145 -0.65 12.53 -10.50
CA ARG A 145 -0.64 13.98 -10.63
C ARG A 145 0.77 14.55 -10.80
N GLU A 146 1.71 14.12 -9.96
CA GLU A 146 3.05 14.73 -9.88
C GLU A 146 4.08 14.03 -10.79
N PHE A 147 3.87 12.73 -11.07
CA PHE A 147 4.80 11.90 -11.85
C PHE A 147 4.10 11.06 -12.92
N PRO A 148 3.31 11.67 -13.83
CA PRO A 148 2.53 10.92 -14.84
C PRO A 148 3.41 10.14 -15.82
N GLY A 149 4.69 10.49 -15.94
CA GLY A 149 5.67 9.77 -16.75
C GLY A 149 6.33 8.56 -16.05
N CYS A 150 6.02 8.31 -14.78
CA CYS A 150 6.56 7.20 -14.01
C CYS A 150 5.44 6.22 -13.65
N PRO A 151 5.06 5.29 -14.53
CA PRO A 151 4.06 4.28 -14.23
C PRO A 151 4.53 3.40 -13.07
N PHE A 152 3.56 2.86 -12.32
CA PHE A 152 3.85 2.04 -11.14
C PHE A 152 2.87 0.88 -11.01
N GLU A 153 3.25 -0.15 -10.26
CA GLU A 153 2.38 -1.18 -9.71
C GLU A 153 2.45 -1.14 -8.19
N ARG A 154 1.29 -1.31 -7.55
CA ARG A 154 1.21 -1.45 -6.11
C ARG A 154 0.48 -2.73 -5.70
N TYR A 155 1.14 -3.52 -4.86
CA TYR A 155 0.52 -4.66 -4.20
C TYR A 155 0.59 -4.46 -2.68
N ALA A 156 -0.51 -3.97 -2.10
CA ALA A 156 -0.55 -3.51 -0.70
C ALA A 156 0.47 -2.39 -0.42
N GLU A 157 1.48 -2.65 0.39
CA GLU A 157 2.61 -1.76 0.72
C GLU A 157 3.81 -1.90 -0.22
N ASP A 158 3.87 -2.97 -1.00
CA ASP A 158 4.93 -3.19 -1.99
C ASP A 158 4.65 -2.35 -3.24
N LEU A 159 5.63 -1.59 -3.68
CA LEU A 159 5.52 -0.61 -4.74
C LEU A 159 6.67 -0.78 -5.73
N VAL A 160 6.37 -0.80 -7.00
CA VAL A 160 7.36 -0.78 -8.09
C VAL A 160 7.03 0.39 -9.01
N ALA A 161 7.99 1.29 -9.23
CA ALA A 161 7.83 2.39 -10.19
C ALA A 161 8.90 2.29 -11.29
N HIS A 162 8.52 2.70 -12.49
CA HIS A 162 9.36 2.60 -13.68
C HIS A 162 9.81 3.98 -14.14
N CYS A 163 11.08 4.11 -14.51
CA CYS A 163 11.72 5.36 -14.88
C CYS A 163 12.57 5.18 -16.14
N ASP A 164 12.74 6.27 -16.90
CA ASP A 164 13.56 6.28 -18.12
C ASP A 164 15.05 6.44 -17.84
N SER A 165 15.42 6.95 -16.66
CA SER A 165 16.82 7.18 -16.27
C SER A 165 17.05 6.97 -14.77
N GLU A 166 18.31 6.75 -14.39
CA GLU A 166 18.72 6.65 -12.99
C GLU A 166 18.44 7.96 -12.23
N ASP A 167 18.69 9.09 -12.86
CA ASP A 167 18.46 10.40 -12.25
C ASP A 167 16.98 10.62 -11.96
N GLN A 168 16.08 10.23 -12.89
CA GLN A 168 14.64 10.26 -12.66
C GLN A 168 14.24 9.35 -11.51
N ALA A 169 14.78 8.13 -11.43
CA ALA A 169 14.52 7.21 -10.32
C ALA A 169 15.00 7.76 -8.97
N ARG A 170 16.16 8.43 -8.94
CA ARG A 170 16.67 9.09 -7.74
C ARG A 170 15.81 10.27 -7.29
N GLN A 171 15.37 11.10 -8.23
CA GLN A 171 14.45 12.22 -7.95
C GLN A 171 13.09 11.72 -7.46
N LEU A 172 12.53 10.70 -8.13
CA LEU A 172 11.28 10.07 -7.74
C LEU A 172 11.38 9.48 -6.33
N ARG A 173 12.45 8.75 -6.01
CA ARG A 173 12.67 8.19 -4.66
C ARG A 173 12.68 9.28 -3.60
N ALA A 174 13.37 10.39 -3.84
CA ALA A 174 13.44 11.50 -2.90
C ALA A 174 12.05 12.15 -2.69
N ALA A 175 11.30 12.39 -3.77
CA ALA A 175 9.97 12.95 -3.70
C ALA A 175 8.96 12.03 -2.98
N ILE A 176 9.02 10.70 -3.23
CA ILE A 176 8.19 9.72 -2.52
C ILE A 176 8.55 9.70 -1.03
N ALA A 177 9.84 9.72 -0.68
CA ALA A 177 10.28 9.75 0.72
C ALA A 177 9.76 10.99 1.46
N GLU A 178 9.84 12.16 0.84
CA GLU A 178 9.29 13.41 1.38
C GLU A 178 7.77 13.34 1.51
N ARG A 179 7.08 12.87 0.47
CA ARG A 179 5.61 12.72 0.47
C ARG A 179 5.14 11.79 1.59
N LEU A 180 5.70 10.59 1.68
CA LEU A 180 5.34 9.61 2.71
C LEU A 180 5.73 10.11 4.11
N GLY A 181 6.90 10.75 4.24
CA GLY A 181 7.34 11.39 5.48
C GLY A 181 6.36 12.46 5.99
N SER A 182 5.81 13.28 5.10
CA SER A 182 4.79 14.29 5.45
C SER A 182 3.48 13.68 5.97
N LEU A 183 3.25 12.38 5.69
CA LEU A 183 2.09 11.60 6.13
C LEU A 183 2.41 10.69 7.33
N GLY A 184 3.61 10.76 7.89
CA GLY A 184 4.04 9.94 9.03
C GLY A 184 4.46 8.52 8.66
N LEU A 185 4.73 8.25 7.39
CA LEU A 185 5.27 6.99 6.89
C LEU A 185 6.75 7.12 6.55
N GLU A 186 7.46 6.00 6.50
CA GLU A 186 8.88 5.94 6.17
C GLU A 186 9.15 4.84 5.14
N LEU A 187 9.98 5.14 4.13
CA LEU A 187 10.49 4.11 3.23
C LEU A 187 11.50 3.22 3.97
N HIS A 188 11.42 1.92 3.70
CA HIS A 188 12.37 0.98 4.31
C HIS A 188 13.78 1.18 3.73
N PRO A 189 14.80 1.56 4.55
CA PRO A 189 16.08 2.03 4.05
C PRO A 189 16.89 0.97 3.28
N VAL A 190 16.69 -0.31 3.62
CA VAL A 190 17.46 -1.43 3.01
C VAL A 190 16.71 -2.07 1.85
N LYS A 191 15.37 -2.16 1.93
CA LYS A 191 14.55 -2.80 0.91
C LYS A 191 14.25 -1.89 -0.28
N THR A 192 14.30 -0.56 -0.08
CA THR A 192 14.10 0.41 -1.17
C THR A 192 15.35 0.46 -2.06
N LYS A 193 15.20 0.08 -3.34
CA LYS A 193 16.32 -0.07 -4.28
C LYS A 193 16.02 0.56 -5.64
N ILE A 194 17.04 1.09 -6.27
CA ILE A 194 17.02 1.47 -7.68
C ILE A 194 17.78 0.38 -8.44
N VAL A 195 17.16 -0.19 -9.45
CA VAL A 195 17.67 -1.31 -10.22
C VAL A 195 17.64 -0.96 -11.70
N CYS A 196 18.77 -1.15 -12.40
CA CYS A 196 18.79 -1.13 -13.86
C CYS A 196 18.38 -2.50 -14.38
N VAL A 197 17.37 -2.53 -15.23
CA VAL A 197 16.89 -3.73 -15.94
C VAL A 197 17.14 -3.51 -17.41
N PRO A 198 18.33 -3.88 -17.94
CA PRO A 198 18.65 -3.65 -19.34
C PRO A 198 17.61 -4.32 -20.25
N ARG A 199 17.16 -3.62 -21.27
CA ARG A 199 16.29 -4.20 -22.29
C ARG A 199 17.01 -5.43 -22.87
N ALA A 200 16.33 -6.57 -22.91
CA ALA A 200 16.84 -7.71 -23.64
C ALA A 200 17.09 -7.23 -25.08
N GLN A 201 18.35 -7.16 -25.49
CA GLN A 201 18.67 -6.93 -26.90
C GLN A 201 17.96 -8.05 -27.67
N GLU A 202 17.04 -7.69 -28.56
CA GLU A 202 16.53 -8.63 -29.55
C GLU A 202 17.77 -9.15 -30.27
N GLY A 203 18.15 -10.38 -29.92
CA GLY A 203 19.28 -11.05 -30.54
C GLY A 203 19.07 -11.03 -32.04
N GLY A 204 19.89 -10.27 -32.74
CA GLY A 204 19.97 -10.29 -34.17
C GLY A 204 20.02 -11.75 -34.61
N ARG A 205 18.97 -12.23 -35.27
CA ARG A 205 19.05 -13.44 -36.04
C ARG A 205 20.01 -13.14 -37.15
N ASP A 206 21.27 -13.51 -36.89
CA ASP A 206 22.26 -13.63 -37.96
C ASP A 206 21.76 -14.70 -38.90
N VAL A 207 21.10 -14.27 -39.97
CA VAL A 207 20.74 -15.13 -41.09
C VAL A 207 22.06 -15.32 -41.86
N GLY A 208 22.89 -16.22 -41.31
CA GLY A 208 24.06 -16.73 -42.02
C GLY A 208 23.61 -17.51 -43.25
N ARG A 209 24.14 -17.09 -44.34
CA ARG A 209 24.09 -17.69 -45.67
C ARG A 209 24.47 -19.18 -45.67
#